data_44aa29991d6d44bd3d8228b7b7f78320
#
_entry.id   44aa29991d6d44bd3d8228b7b7f78320
#
_cell.length_a   1.000
_cell.length_b   1.000
_cell.length_c   1.000
_cell.angle_alpha   90.00
_cell.angle_beta   90.00
_cell.angle_gamma   90.00
#
_symmetry.space_group_name_H-M   'P 1'
#
loop_
_entity.id
_entity.type
_entity.pdbx_description
1 polymer ?
#
loop_
_entity_poly.entity_id
_entity_poly.type
_entity_poly.pdbx_seq_one_letter_code
_entity_poly.pdbx_strand_id
1 'polypeptide(L)'
;MPGTTDREIAAMRRAFELAGNGPRGLNPQVGAVLLAPDGSVLAEGWHRGAGTPHAEVDALTQLSAGAVRGATAVVSLEPCNHTGRTGPCALALIEAGVARVVYSASDPGDASAGGAQRLRAAGVDVVGGVLADEGHALIHDWLTVQRLGRPHVTVKWAQSLDGRAAAPDGTSQWITGPAARADVHRRRSEADAIVVGTGTLLSDDPALTARRPDCTLYERQPMPVVLGQRAVPDDALVRRHPLPLLHRDGENLGGESANEPSLMTQLRELGVQRVFVEGGPTIASAFIRAGLADEILAYIAPTLIGSGTAGDDRPALRSLGVETITDQRRLRVRSVETLGDDLLIVASPAPPTSPSEGDA
;
A
#
# COMPACT_ATOMS: atom_id res chain seq x y z
N MET A 1 30.50 1.42 -4.41
CA MET A 1 30.20 2.49 -3.44
C MET A 1 31.41 2.63 -2.51
N PRO A 2 31.90 3.83 -2.19
CA PRO A 2 33.05 3.97 -1.29
C PRO A 2 32.70 3.43 0.10
N GLY A 3 33.54 2.53 0.60
CA GLY A 3 33.45 1.99 1.95
C GLY A 3 32.56 0.73 2.14
N THR A 4 32.06 0.10 1.08
CA THR A 4 31.28 -1.13 1.16
C THR A 4 31.91 -2.25 0.35
N THR A 5 31.96 -3.47 0.89
CA THR A 5 32.49 -4.67 0.22
C THR A 5 31.45 -5.40 -0.62
N ASP A 6 31.89 -6.20 -1.59
CA ASP A 6 30.97 -7.04 -2.40
C ASP A 6 30.17 -8.02 -1.53
N ARG A 7 30.74 -8.49 -0.42
CA ARG A 7 30.06 -9.37 0.54
C ARG A 7 28.94 -8.64 1.28
N GLU A 8 29.15 -7.39 1.67
CA GLU A 8 28.12 -6.55 2.31
C GLU A 8 27.00 -6.22 1.32
N ILE A 9 27.31 -5.98 0.05
CA ILE A 9 26.31 -5.78 -1.01
C ILE A 9 25.47 -7.05 -1.21
N ALA A 10 26.11 -8.23 -1.26
CA ALA A 10 25.40 -9.51 -1.38
C ALA A 10 24.51 -9.76 -0.15
N ALA A 11 25.04 -9.51 1.06
CA ALA A 11 24.28 -9.62 2.31
C ALA A 11 23.10 -8.63 2.37
N MET A 12 23.22 -7.42 1.81
CA MET A 12 22.13 -6.46 1.73
C MET A 12 21.00 -6.97 0.84
N ARG A 13 21.31 -7.53 -0.34
CA ARG A 13 20.28 -8.16 -1.19
C ARG A 13 19.63 -9.34 -0.49
N ARG A 14 20.41 -10.13 0.25
CA ARG A 14 19.84 -11.21 1.07
C ARG A 14 18.94 -10.67 2.18
N ALA A 15 19.29 -9.54 2.83
CA ALA A 15 18.42 -8.87 3.79
C ALA A 15 17.10 -8.40 3.17
N PHE A 16 17.08 -7.94 1.91
CA PHE A 16 15.85 -7.60 1.20
C PHE A 16 14.96 -8.84 0.95
N GLU A 17 15.55 -9.98 0.55
CA GLU A 17 14.81 -11.23 0.39
C GLU A 17 14.17 -11.68 1.71
N LEU A 18 14.94 -11.65 2.80
CA LEU A 18 14.46 -11.99 4.15
C LEU A 18 13.33 -11.06 4.59
N ALA A 19 13.45 -9.76 4.35
CA ALA A 19 12.42 -8.79 4.65
C ALA A 19 11.09 -9.14 3.96
N GLY A 20 11.14 -9.65 2.71
CA GLY A 20 9.97 -10.09 1.95
C GLY A 20 9.17 -11.23 2.61
N ASN A 21 9.76 -11.99 3.54
CA ASN A 21 9.07 -13.03 4.32
C ASN A 21 8.19 -12.43 5.44
N GLY A 22 8.44 -11.18 5.82
CA GLY A 22 7.65 -10.48 6.84
C GLY A 22 6.28 -10.02 6.31
N PRO A 23 5.25 -9.94 7.18
CA PRO A 23 3.94 -9.44 6.77
C PRO A 23 4.01 -7.93 6.46
N ARG A 24 3.19 -7.47 5.54
CA ARG A 24 2.86 -6.05 5.43
C ARG A 24 1.97 -5.66 6.62
N GLY A 25 2.16 -4.48 7.17
CA GLY A 25 1.38 -4.05 8.32
C GLY A 25 1.82 -2.70 8.86
N LEU A 26 1.56 -2.49 10.16
CA LEU A 26 1.94 -1.25 10.86
C LEU A 26 3.45 -1.01 10.88
N ASN A 27 4.24 -2.09 10.94
CA ASN A 27 5.70 -2.03 10.93
C ASN A 27 6.23 -2.27 9.52
N PRO A 28 7.42 -1.72 9.18
CA PRO A 28 8.07 -1.99 7.91
C PRO A 28 8.55 -3.45 7.82
N GLN A 29 8.63 -3.97 6.60
CA GLN A 29 9.31 -5.23 6.33
C GLN A 29 10.82 -4.99 6.42
N VAL A 30 11.48 -5.65 7.38
CA VAL A 30 12.92 -5.52 7.62
C VAL A 30 13.58 -6.88 7.68
N GLY A 31 14.76 -6.98 7.06
CA GLY A 31 15.64 -8.13 7.14
C GLY A 31 17.04 -7.74 7.59
N ALA A 32 17.74 -8.66 8.23
CA ALA A 32 19.08 -8.49 8.74
C ALA A 32 19.95 -9.72 8.48
N VAL A 33 21.22 -9.51 8.16
CA VAL A 33 22.26 -10.53 8.01
C VAL A 33 23.44 -10.15 8.89
N LEU A 34 23.89 -11.05 9.75
CA LEU A 34 25.09 -10.90 10.55
C LEU A 34 26.25 -11.61 9.88
N LEU A 35 27.33 -10.88 9.61
CA LEU A 35 28.56 -11.39 9.00
C LEU A 35 29.68 -11.45 10.02
N ALA A 36 30.41 -12.57 10.06
CA ALA A 36 31.65 -12.68 10.79
C ALA A 36 32.74 -11.73 10.22
N PRO A 37 33.84 -11.47 10.95
CA PRO A 37 34.94 -10.65 10.43
C PRO A 37 35.56 -11.16 9.13
N ASP A 38 35.49 -12.45 8.84
CA ASP A 38 35.92 -13.07 7.57
C ASP A 38 34.87 -12.94 6.45
N GLY A 39 33.69 -12.39 6.76
CA GLY A 39 32.57 -12.17 5.84
C GLY A 39 31.67 -13.39 5.64
N SER A 40 31.85 -14.46 6.41
CA SER A 40 30.90 -15.57 6.43
C SER A 40 29.60 -15.19 7.17
N VAL A 41 28.47 -15.76 6.76
CA VAL A 41 27.18 -15.50 7.40
C VAL A 41 27.11 -16.23 8.73
N LEU A 42 26.83 -15.51 9.81
CA LEU A 42 26.60 -16.04 11.16
C LEU A 42 25.14 -16.35 11.43
N ALA A 43 24.25 -15.42 11.07
CA ALA A 43 22.80 -15.56 11.26
C ALA A 43 22.04 -14.64 10.31
N GLU A 44 20.78 -14.98 10.08
CA GLU A 44 19.82 -14.22 9.29
C GLU A 44 18.54 -14.01 10.11
N GLY A 45 17.92 -12.84 9.99
CA GLY A 45 16.67 -12.53 10.69
C GLY A 45 15.76 -11.63 9.88
N TRP A 46 14.48 -11.66 10.20
CA TRP A 46 13.49 -10.75 9.63
C TRP A 46 12.37 -10.44 10.62
N HIS A 47 11.73 -9.29 10.46
CA HIS A 47 10.60 -8.90 11.30
C HIS A 47 9.35 -9.70 10.93
N ARG A 48 8.82 -10.49 11.88
CA ARG A 48 7.67 -11.39 11.68
C ARG A 48 6.31 -10.73 11.97
N GLY A 49 6.29 -9.42 12.18
CA GLY A 49 5.07 -8.65 12.44
C GLY A 49 5.01 -8.04 13.83
N ALA A 50 4.01 -7.20 14.06
CA ALA A 50 3.87 -6.44 15.29
C ALA A 50 3.86 -7.34 16.54
N GLY A 51 4.69 -6.99 17.53
CA GLY A 51 4.85 -7.76 18.76
C GLY A 51 5.92 -8.84 18.73
N THR A 52 6.58 -9.08 17.59
CA THR A 52 7.74 -9.96 17.47
C THR A 52 9.05 -9.17 17.49
N PRO A 53 10.21 -9.83 17.71
CA PRO A 53 11.51 -9.18 17.59
C PRO A 53 11.70 -8.48 16.24
N HIS A 54 12.46 -7.40 16.24
CA HIS A 54 12.96 -6.79 15.00
C HIS A 54 14.02 -7.70 14.35
N ALA A 55 14.28 -7.50 13.05
CA ALA A 55 15.16 -8.36 12.27
C ALA A 55 16.55 -8.55 12.88
N GLU A 56 17.14 -7.48 13.42
CA GLU A 56 18.43 -7.50 14.05
C GLU A 56 18.42 -8.39 15.31
N VAL A 57 17.41 -8.22 16.15
CA VAL A 57 17.23 -9.02 17.38
C VAL A 57 16.89 -10.47 17.03
N ASP A 58 16.05 -10.70 16.02
CA ASP A 58 15.74 -12.06 15.50
C ASP A 58 17.02 -12.80 15.07
N ALA A 59 17.93 -12.12 14.37
CA ALA A 59 19.24 -12.67 14.00
C ALA A 59 20.14 -12.90 15.22
N LEU A 60 20.23 -11.93 16.13
CA LEU A 60 21.07 -12.02 17.33
C LEU A 60 20.66 -13.18 18.25
N THR A 61 19.35 -13.44 18.40
CA THR A 61 18.85 -14.49 19.31
C THR A 61 19.19 -15.91 18.86
N GLN A 62 19.63 -16.11 17.63
CA GLN A 62 20.06 -17.42 17.10
C GLN A 62 21.50 -17.79 17.52
N LEU A 63 22.22 -16.84 18.12
CA LEU A 63 23.64 -16.98 18.39
C LEU A 63 23.91 -16.95 19.91
N SER A 64 24.99 -17.60 20.32
CA SER A 64 25.46 -17.52 21.71
C SER A 64 26.07 -16.15 22.02
N ALA A 65 26.02 -15.75 23.28
CA ALA A 65 26.60 -14.50 23.75
C ALA A 65 28.07 -14.38 23.32
N GLY A 66 28.43 -13.25 22.70
CA GLY A 66 29.80 -12.97 22.22
C GLY A 66 30.14 -13.52 20.83
N ALA A 67 29.29 -14.36 20.22
CA ALA A 67 29.54 -14.91 18.87
C ALA A 67 29.60 -13.83 17.78
N VAL A 68 28.97 -12.67 18.00
CA VAL A 68 28.91 -11.55 17.05
C VAL A 68 29.94 -10.44 17.36
N ARG A 69 30.85 -10.66 18.31
CA ARG A 69 31.84 -9.64 18.63
C ARG A 69 32.77 -9.41 17.45
N GLY A 70 32.86 -8.14 17.03
CA GLY A 70 33.64 -7.76 15.84
C GLY A 70 32.94 -8.03 14.50
N ALA A 71 31.67 -8.51 14.52
CA ALA A 71 30.88 -8.79 13.34
C ALA A 71 30.37 -7.52 12.64
N THR A 72 29.88 -7.70 11.40
CA THR A 72 29.15 -6.68 10.65
C THR A 72 27.67 -7.04 10.63
N ALA A 73 26.79 -6.12 11.02
CA ALA A 73 25.36 -6.24 10.83
C ALA A 73 24.94 -5.51 9.55
N VAL A 74 24.29 -6.21 8.62
CA VAL A 74 23.75 -5.67 7.37
C VAL A 74 22.24 -5.69 7.48
N VAL A 75 21.58 -4.51 7.42
CA VAL A 75 20.16 -4.34 7.70
C VAL A 75 19.48 -3.55 6.59
N SER A 76 18.31 -3.98 6.15
CA SER A 76 17.57 -3.31 5.06
C SER A 76 17.03 -1.92 5.43
N LEU A 77 16.94 -1.59 6.73
CA LEU A 77 16.49 -0.31 7.26
C LEU A 77 17.44 0.14 8.39
N GLU A 78 17.61 1.44 8.61
CA GLU A 78 18.37 1.97 9.74
C GLU A 78 17.88 1.36 11.06
N PRO A 79 18.77 0.78 11.91
CA PRO A 79 18.39 0.22 13.21
C PRO A 79 17.70 1.25 14.10
N CYS A 80 16.57 0.91 14.66
CA CYS A 80 15.76 1.83 15.45
C CYS A 80 16.46 2.28 16.76
N ASN A 81 16.10 3.49 17.23
CA ASN A 81 16.61 4.10 18.47
C ASN A 81 15.54 4.35 19.54
N HIS A 82 14.34 3.85 19.39
CA HIS A 82 13.25 4.04 20.37
C HIS A 82 13.03 2.79 21.20
N THR A 83 12.54 3.00 22.41
CA THR A 83 12.05 1.93 23.29
C THR A 83 10.56 1.77 23.06
N GLY A 84 10.19 0.71 22.34
CA GLY A 84 8.80 0.30 22.15
C GLY A 84 8.46 -0.92 23.01
N ARG A 85 7.83 -1.93 22.40
CA ARG A 85 7.61 -3.24 23.03
C ARG A 85 8.91 -4.04 23.18
N THR A 86 9.89 -3.75 22.36
CA THR A 86 11.28 -4.24 22.43
C THR A 86 12.21 -3.06 22.62
N GLY A 87 13.43 -3.30 23.17
CA GLY A 87 14.45 -2.27 23.30
C GLY A 87 14.97 -1.82 21.92
N PRO A 88 15.69 -0.68 21.84
CA PRO A 88 16.26 -0.17 20.60
C PRO A 88 17.23 -1.17 19.95
N CYS A 89 17.08 -1.44 18.64
CA CYS A 89 17.97 -2.34 17.92
C CYS A 89 19.42 -1.83 17.92
N ALA A 90 19.62 -0.50 17.83
CA ALA A 90 20.94 0.11 17.95
C ALA A 90 21.63 -0.27 19.28
N LEU A 91 20.91 -0.29 20.38
CA LEU A 91 21.45 -0.70 21.68
C LEU A 91 21.79 -2.20 21.70
N ALA A 92 20.89 -3.05 21.19
CA ALA A 92 21.12 -4.50 21.12
C ALA A 92 22.40 -4.84 20.31
N LEU A 93 22.62 -4.17 19.18
CA LEU A 93 23.83 -4.35 18.38
C LEU A 93 25.11 -3.88 19.11
N ILE A 94 25.04 -2.77 19.83
CA ILE A 94 26.17 -2.27 20.66
C ILE A 94 26.50 -3.28 21.76
N GLU A 95 25.52 -3.74 22.52
CA GLU A 95 25.70 -4.70 23.63
C GLU A 95 26.21 -6.05 23.13
N ALA A 96 25.81 -6.48 21.93
CA ALA A 96 26.34 -7.68 21.30
C ALA A 96 27.81 -7.54 20.85
N GLY A 97 28.35 -6.32 20.77
CA GLY A 97 29.73 -6.04 20.40
C GLY A 97 29.94 -6.06 18.88
N VAL A 98 28.94 -5.73 18.09
CA VAL A 98 29.04 -5.55 16.63
C VAL A 98 30.00 -4.39 16.35
N ALA A 99 30.98 -4.60 15.45
CA ALA A 99 31.97 -3.59 15.11
C ALA A 99 31.56 -2.67 13.96
N ARG A 100 30.63 -3.15 13.09
CA ARG A 100 30.21 -2.43 11.90
C ARG A 100 28.73 -2.65 11.62
N VAL A 101 28.02 -1.60 11.20
CA VAL A 101 26.64 -1.65 10.73
C VAL A 101 26.54 -1.06 9.34
N VAL A 102 25.93 -1.80 8.43
CA VAL A 102 25.63 -1.37 7.05
C VAL A 102 24.14 -1.38 6.89
N TYR A 103 23.51 -0.25 6.54
CA TYR A 103 22.08 -0.21 6.32
C TYR A 103 21.72 0.44 4.98
N SER A 104 20.52 0.11 4.47
CA SER A 104 20.02 0.61 3.18
C SER A 104 19.24 1.90 3.36
N ALA A 105 17.94 1.86 3.66
CA ALA A 105 17.11 3.04 3.81
C ALA A 105 17.25 3.65 5.22
N SER A 106 17.17 4.97 5.32
CA SER A 106 17.08 5.66 6.61
C SER A 106 15.65 5.52 7.18
N ASP A 107 15.54 5.46 8.50
CA ASP A 107 14.22 5.46 9.18
C ASP A 107 13.69 6.91 9.23
N PRO A 108 12.52 7.20 8.60
CA PRO A 108 11.94 8.54 8.55
C PRO A 108 11.17 8.91 9.83
N GLY A 109 11.00 7.97 10.77
CA GLY A 109 10.19 8.20 11.97
C GLY A 109 10.90 9.09 12.98
N ASP A 110 10.30 10.21 13.38
CA ASP A 110 10.87 11.14 14.37
C ASP A 110 11.22 10.44 15.69
N ALA A 111 10.44 9.44 16.09
CA ALA A 111 10.65 8.70 17.32
C ALA A 111 11.65 7.54 17.17
N SER A 112 11.75 6.93 16.00
CA SER A 112 12.55 5.71 15.75
C SER A 112 13.91 6.00 15.13
N ALA A 113 14.08 7.13 14.47
CA ALA A 113 15.34 7.57 13.84
C ALA A 113 16.48 7.79 14.84
N GLY A 114 17.69 7.93 14.31
CA GLY A 114 18.88 8.26 15.09
C GLY A 114 19.66 7.05 15.61
N GLY A 115 19.32 5.84 15.17
CA GLY A 115 20.07 4.63 15.51
C GLY A 115 21.48 4.67 14.96
N ALA A 116 21.67 5.15 13.74
CA ALA A 116 22.99 5.34 13.13
C ALA A 116 23.86 6.31 13.96
N GLN A 117 23.28 7.40 14.46
CA GLN A 117 24.01 8.36 15.32
C GLN A 117 24.42 7.72 16.64
N ARG A 118 23.52 6.96 17.27
CA ARG A 118 23.81 6.25 18.53
C ARG A 118 24.92 5.20 18.36
N LEU A 119 24.88 4.43 17.27
CA LEU A 119 25.90 3.45 16.93
C LEU A 119 27.27 4.10 16.75
N ARG A 120 27.35 5.20 15.98
CA ARG A 120 28.60 5.96 15.81
C ARG A 120 29.15 6.51 17.13
N ALA A 121 28.26 7.04 17.99
CA ALA A 121 28.65 7.54 19.31
C ALA A 121 29.21 6.45 20.22
N ALA A 122 28.84 5.19 20.02
CA ALA A 122 29.38 4.02 20.71
C ALA A 122 30.63 3.43 20.05
N GLY A 123 31.15 4.05 18.99
CA GLY A 123 32.39 3.62 18.30
C GLY A 123 32.16 2.54 17.23
N VAL A 124 30.91 2.26 16.86
CA VAL A 124 30.57 1.33 15.76
C VAL A 124 30.76 2.04 14.43
N ASP A 125 31.43 1.38 13.48
CA ASP A 125 31.55 1.88 12.09
C ASP A 125 30.19 1.75 11.37
N VAL A 126 29.65 2.86 10.86
CA VAL A 126 28.30 2.89 10.29
C VAL A 126 28.28 3.45 8.88
N VAL A 127 27.86 2.64 7.93
CA VAL A 127 27.64 3.00 6.52
C VAL A 127 26.15 2.90 6.19
N GLY A 128 25.56 4.01 5.77
CA GLY A 128 24.15 4.08 5.34
C GLY A 128 24.00 4.33 3.84
N GLY A 129 22.81 4.09 3.33
CA GLY A 129 22.46 4.37 1.93
C GLY A 129 22.93 3.29 0.95
N VAL A 130 23.23 2.09 1.43
CA VAL A 130 23.68 0.99 0.56
C VAL A 130 22.49 0.39 -0.15
N LEU A 131 22.49 0.42 -1.49
CA LEU A 131 21.36 0.03 -2.34
C LEU A 131 20.05 0.77 -1.93
N ALA A 132 20.15 2.07 -1.66
CA ALA A 132 19.05 2.87 -1.10
C ALA A 132 17.78 2.81 -1.93
N ASP A 133 17.88 2.82 -3.27
CA ASP A 133 16.70 2.74 -4.16
C ASP A 133 15.96 1.41 -4.00
N GLU A 134 16.69 0.29 -3.90
CA GLU A 134 16.12 -1.05 -3.66
C GLU A 134 15.48 -1.10 -2.26
N GLY A 135 16.13 -0.53 -1.24
CA GLY A 135 15.59 -0.45 0.12
C GLY A 135 14.33 0.41 0.21
N HIS A 136 14.31 1.57 -0.43
CA HIS A 136 13.10 2.41 -0.50
C HIS A 136 11.96 1.74 -1.26
N ALA A 137 12.25 1.01 -2.34
CA ALA A 137 11.24 0.25 -3.07
C ALA A 137 10.61 -0.85 -2.20
N LEU A 138 11.41 -1.55 -1.38
CA LEU A 138 10.94 -2.59 -0.46
C LEU A 138 9.90 -2.07 0.53
N ILE A 139 10.15 -0.89 1.13
CA ILE A 139 9.29 -0.31 2.17
C ILE A 139 8.41 0.84 1.64
N HIS A 140 8.27 0.96 0.31
CA HIS A 140 7.56 2.08 -0.35
C HIS A 140 6.15 2.30 0.19
N ASP A 141 5.37 1.23 0.33
CA ASP A 141 3.98 1.30 0.79
C ASP A 141 3.91 1.78 2.25
N TRP A 142 4.79 1.26 3.11
CA TRP A 142 4.90 1.69 4.49
C TRP A 142 5.33 3.17 4.59
N LEU A 143 6.34 3.60 3.85
CA LEU A 143 6.77 5.01 3.78
C LEU A 143 5.63 5.92 3.31
N THR A 144 4.84 5.46 2.34
CA THR A 144 3.67 6.20 1.84
C THR A 144 2.64 6.39 2.93
N VAL A 145 2.33 5.34 3.72
CA VAL A 145 1.41 5.43 4.87
C VAL A 145 1.96 6.39 5.93
N GLN A 146 3.26 6.35 6.24
CA GLN A 146 3.86 7.28 7.21
C GLN A 146 3.71 8.74 6.74
N ARG A 147 3.99 9.01 5.47
CA ARG A 147 3.86 10.35 4.87
C ARG A 147 2.42 10.86 4.82
N LEU A 148 1.47 9.99 4.45
CA LEU A 148 0.05 10.36 4.30
C LEU A 148 -0.70 10.38 5.64
N GLY A 149 -0.19 9.70 6.67
CA GLY A 149 -0.91 9.45 7.92
C GLY A 149 -2.07 8.47 7.78
N ARG A 150 -2.28 7.89 6.58
CA ARG A 150 -3.37 6.98 6.21
C ARG A 150 -2.94 6.01 5.11
N PRO A 151 -3.70 4.92 4.86
CA PRO A 151 -3.47 4.06 3.70
C PRO A 151 -3.50 4.82 2.37
N HIS A 152 -2.70 4.37 1.41
CA HIS A 152 -2.77 4.83 0.02
C HIS A 152 -4.04 4.31 -0.63
N VAL A 153 -4.77 5.17 -1.33
CA VAL A 153 -6.06 4.85 -1.95
C VAL A 153 -5.96 4.93 -3.47
N THR A 154 -6.18 3.81 -4.12
CA THR A 154 -6.39 3.72 -5.57
C THR A 154 -7.89 3.63 -5.86
N VAL A 155 -8.42 4.58 -6.60
CA VAL A 155 -9.83 4.59 -7.05
C VAL A 155 -9.91 4.09 -8.48
N LYS A 156 -10.66 3.02 -8.71
CA LYS A 156 -10.85 2.40 -10.03
C LYS A 156 -12.30 2.49 -10.47
N TRP A 157 -12.51 2.82 -11.73
CA TRP A 157 -13.78 2.60 -12.42
C TRP A 157 -13.57 2.06 -13.84
N ALA A 158 -14.64 1.48 -14.39
CA ALA A 158 -14.72 1.11 -15.79
C ALA A 158 -15.85 1.91 -16.45
N GLN A 159 -15.64 2.32 -17.71
CA GLN A 159 -16.60 3.09 -18.48
C GLN A 159 -16.53 2.79 -19.97
N SER A 160 -17.62 3.09 -20.69
CA SER A 160 -17.61 3.23 -22.12
C SER A 160 -16.84 4.48 -22.56
N LEU A 161 -16.53 4.60 -23.85
CA LEU A 161 -15.83 5.76 -24.43
C LEU A 161 -16.61 7.08 -24.18
N ASP A 162 -17.95 7.00 -24.15
CA ASP A 162 -18.85 8.13 -23.84
C ASP A 162 -19.15 8.30 -22.33
N GLY A 163 -18.36 7.63 -21.45
CA GLY A 163 -18.35 7.90 -20.00
C GLY A 163 -19.46 7.22 -19.19
N ARG A 164 -20.02 6.09 -19.63
CA ARG A 164 -21.09 5.37 -18.94
C ARG A 164 -20.55 4.16 -18.19
N ALA A 165 -21.03 3.95 -16.95
CA ALA A 165 -20.70 2.78 -16.13
C ALA A 165 -21.69 1.63 -16.27
N ALA A 166 -22.83 1.87 -16.85
CA ALA A 166 -23.89 0.89 -17.11
C ALA A 166 -24.83 1.38 -18.22
N ALA A 167 -25.59 0.46 -18.80
CA ALA A 167 -26.71 0.79 -19.67
C ALA A 167 -27.89 1.40 -18.86
N PRO A 168 -28.87 2.04 -19.50
CA PRO A 168 -30.01 2.65 -18.82
C PRO A 168 -30.79 1.68 -17.92
N ASP A 169 -30.89 0.40 -18.29
CA ASP A 169 -31.54 -0.68 -17.52
C ASP A 169 -30.72 -1.11 -16.28
N GLY A 170 -29.50 -0.59 -16.12
CA GLY A 170 -28.59 -0.90 -15.02
C GLY A 170 -27.64 -2.05 -15.30
N THR A 171 -27.71 -2.71 -16.45
CA THR A 171 -26.74 -3.75 -16.82
C THR A 171 -25.36 -3.14 -17.07
N SER A 172 -24.32 -3.74 -16.48
CA SER A 172 -22.91 -3.27 -16.58
C SER A 172 -21.94 -4.36 -17.01
N GLN A 173 -22.36 -5.60 -17.05
CA GLN A 173 -21.51 -6.76 -17.36
C GLN A 173 -21.63 -7.14 -18.84
N TRP A 174 -20.56 -7.11 -19.65
CA TRP A 174 -19.22 -6.60 -19.32
C TRP A 174 -18.90 -5.41 -20.23
N ILE A 175 -18.62 -4.25 -19.65
CA ILE A 175 -18.22 -3.08 -20.41
C ILE A 175 -16.80 -3.30 -20.95
N THR A 176 -15.86 -3.78 -20.08
CA THR A 176 -14.46 -3.99 -20.45
C THR A 176 -14.15 -5.46 -20.76
N GLY A 177 -13.15 -5.69 -21.59
CA GLY A 177 -12.72 -6.99 -22.07
C GLY A 177 -11.97 -7.85 -21.02
N PRO A 178 -11.62 -9.10 -21.38
CA PRO A 178 -10.96 -10.03 -20.47
C PRO A 178 -9.59 -9.54 -19.97
N ALA A 179 -8.80 -8.87 -20.82
CA ALA A 179 -7.47 -8.38 -20.48
C ALA A 179 -7.55 -7.31 -19.36
N ALA A 180 -8.48 -6.35 -19.49
CA ALA A 180 -8.71 -5.34 -18.46
C ALA A 180 -9.18 -5.98 -17.13
N ARG A 181 -10.07 -6.98 -17.18
CA ARG A 181 -10.51 -7.69 -15.97
C ARG A 181 -9.38 -8.48 -15.31
N ALA A 182 -8.48 -9.08 -16.10
CA ALA A 182 -7.30 -9.77 -15.56
C ALA A 182 -6.36 -8.78 -14.84
N ASP A 183 -6.14 -7.59 -15.41
CA ASP A 183 -5.36 -6.53 -14.76
C ASP A 183 -6.01 -6.07 -13.44
N VAL A 184 -7.34 -5.87 -13.42
CA VAL A 184 -8.08 -5.54 -12.19
C VAL A 184 -7.85 -6.59 -11.11
N HIS A 185 -7.95 -7.88 -11.44
CA HIS A 185 -7.72 -8.95 -10.47
C HIS A 185 -6.26 -9.02 -9.98
N ARG A 186 -5.29 -8.75 -10.85
CA ARG A 186 -3.88 -8.61 -10.44
C ARG A 186 -3.71 -7.49 -9.41
N ARG A 187 -4.28 -6.29 -9.69
CA ARG A 187 -4.24 -5.14 -8.77
C ARG A 187 -4.95 -5.40 -7.45
N ARG A 188 -6.04 -6.18 -7.45
CA ARG A 188 -6.67 -6.65 -6.21
C ARG A 188 -5.70 -7.45 -5.35
N SER A 189 -4.88 -8.33 -5.95
CA SER A 189 -3.89 -9.12 -5.21
C SER A 189 -2.73 -8.30 -4.65
N GLU A 190 -2.53 -7.08 -5.13
CA GLU A 190 -1.51 -6.15 -4.67
C GLU A 190 -2.04 -5.21 -3.56
N ALA A 191 -3.35 -5.13 -3.39
CA ALA A 191 -4.00 -4.35 -2.34
C ALA A 191 -4.16 -5.13 -1.04
N ASP A 192 -4.29 -4.42 0.08
CA ASP A 192 -4.57 -5.01 1.40
C ASP A 192 -6.07 -4.96 1.73
N ALA A 193 -6.81 -4.02 1.15
CA ALA A 193 -8.26 -3.93 1.28
C ALA A 193 -8.92 -3.56 -0.06
N ILE A 194 -10.11 -4.12 -0.32
CA ILE A 194 -10.97 -3.78 -1.44
C ILE A 194 -12.28 -3.17 -0.93
N VAL A 195 -12.65 -1.99 -1.45
CA VAL A 195 -13.82 -1.24 -1.00
C VAL A 195 -14.88 -1.19 -2.09
N VAL A 196 -16.09 -1.59 -1.76
CA VAL A 196 -17.29 -1.43 -2.61
C VAL A 196 -18.45 -0.81 -1.82
N GLY A 197 -19.44 -0.31 -2.53
CA GLY A 197 -20.69 0.14 -1.91
C GLY A 197 -21.72 -0.98 -1.81
N THR A 198 -22.68 -0.87 -0.86
CA THR A 198 -23.83 -1.77 -0.78
C THR A 198 -24.65 -1.81 -2.08
N GLY A 199 -24.60 -0.76 -2.92
CA GLY A 199 -25.21 -0.76 -4.25
C GLY A 199 -24.62 -1.83 -5.14
N THR A 200 -23.30 -1.83 -5.32
CA THR A 200 -22.56 -2.82 -6.09
C THR A 200 -22.72 -4.23 -5.51
N LEU A 201 -22.67 -4.34 -4.16
CA LEU A 201 -22.86 -5.62 -3.49
C LEU A 201 -24.22 -6.26 -3.84
N LEU A 202 -25.30 -5.48 -3.77
CA LEU A 202 -26.67 -6.00 -3.98
C LEU A 202 -27.00 -6.21 -5.46
N SER A 203 -26.34 -5.49 -6.40
CA SER A 203 -26.59 -5.67 -7.83
C SER A 203 -25.78 -6.81 -8.43
N ASP A 204 -24.53 -7.00 -8.00
CA ASP A 204 -23.56 -7.84 -8.68
C ASP A 204 -23.15 -9.08 -7.87
N ASP A 205 -23.54 -9.14 -6.59
CA ASP A 205 -23.12 -10.16 -5.59
C ASP A 205 -21.65 -10.57 -5.74
N PRO A 206 -20.70 -9.63 -5.66
CA PRO A 206 -19.31 -9.91 -5.93
C PRO A 206 -18.65 -10.64 -4.76
N ALA A 207 -17.85 -11.66 -5.06
CA ALA A 207 -17.02 -12.32 -4.05
C ALA A 207 -15.86 -11.46 -3.54
N LEU A 208 -15.52 -10.35 -4.21
CA LEU A 208 -14.41 -9.42 -3.91
C LEU A 208 -13.01 -10.06 -3.83
N THR A 209 -12.86 -11.27 -4.31
CA THR A 209 -11.58 -11.99 -4.35
C THR A 209 -10.71 -11.56 -5.51
N ALA A 210 -9.39 -11.69 -5.35
CA ALA A 210 -8.40 -11.61 -6.42
C ALA A 210 -8.21 -13.00 -7.05
N ARG A 211 -8.44 -13.12 -8.39
CA ARG A 211 -8.41 -14.38 -9.13
C ARG A 211 -7.53 -14.29 -10.36
N ARG A 212 -6.82 -15.37 -10.66
CA ARG A 212 -6.08 -15.53 -11.92
C ARG A 212 -7.05 -15.77 -13.09
N PRO A 213 -6.59 -15.68 -14.34
CA PRO A 213 -7.42 -15.97 -15.52
C PRO A 213 -8.02 -17.38 -15.53
N ASP A 214 -7.38 -18.35 -14.88
CA ASP A 214 -7.85 -19.73 -14.68
C ASP A 214 -8.84 -19.87 -13.53
N CYS A 215 -9.32 -18.77 -12.96
CA CYS A 215 -10.22 -18.68 -11.81
C CYS A 215 -9.63 -19.14 -10.47
N THR A 216 -8.37 -19.54 -10.38
CA THR A 216 -7.70 -19.81 -9.10
C THR A 216 -7.45 -18.53 -8.34
N LEU A 217 -7.47 -18.60 -7.01
CA LEU A 217 -7.20 -17.44 -6.18
C LEU A 217 -5.71 -17.07 -6.25
N TYR A 218 -5.42 -15.77 -6.25
CA TYR A 218 -4.08 -15.31 -5.87
C TYR A 218 -3.81 -15.66 -4.40
N GLU A 219 -2.55 -15.87 -4.04
CA GLU A 219 -2.16 -16.16 -2.67
C GLU A 219 -2.54 -15.03 -1.71
N ARG A 220 -2.29 -13.78 -2.14
CA ARG A 220 -2.73 -12.60 -1.40
C ARG A 220 -4.13 -12.20 -1.81
N GLN A 221 -4.96 -11.97 -0.81
CA GLN A 221 -6.35 -11.51 -0.96
C GLN A 221 -6.53 -10.19 -0.24
N PRO A 222 -7.22 -9.21 -0.83
CA PRO A 222 -7.57 -7.98 -0.15
C PRO A 222 -8.71 -8.21 0.85
N MET A 223 -8.66 -7.61 2.03
CA MET A 223 -9.78 -7.63 2.98
C MET A 223 -11.01 -6.94 2.37
N PRO A 224 -12.18 -7.59 2.33
CA PRO A 224 -13.38 -6.99 1.78
C PRO A 224 -13.98 -5.94 2.72
N VAL A 225 -14.28 -4.76 2.17
CA VAL A 225 -14.90 -3.63 2.87
C VAL A 225 -16.16 -3.21 2.10
N VAL A 226 -17.30 -3.22 2.77
CA VAL A 226 -18.58 -2.80 2.19
C VAL A 226 -19.06 -1.53 2.87
N LEU A 227 -19.35 -0.49 2.08
CA LEU A 227 -19.80 0.81 2.56
C LEU A 227 -21.27 1.06 2.21
N GLY A 228 -22.04 1.50 3.18
CA GLY A 228 -23.45 1.88 3.05
C GLY A 228 -24.32 1.25 4.13
N GLN A 229 -25.50 1.85 4.32
CA GLN A 229 -26.41 1.51 5.42
C GLN A 229 -27.23 0.24 5.19
N ARG A 230 -27.32 -0.25 3.93
CA ARG A 230 -28.07 -1.45 3.60
C ARG A 230 -27.35 -2.69 4.11
N ALA A 231 -28.14 -3.63 4.70
CA ALA A 231 -27.58 -4.88 5.21
C ALA A 231 -26.93 -5.72 4.08
N VAL A 232 -25.87 -6.40 4.42
CA VAL A 232 -25.26 -7.43 3.58
C VAL A 232 -26.06 -8.72 3.74
N PRO A 233 -26.64 -9.28 2.67
CA PRO A 233 -27.41 -10.54 2.74
C PRO A 233 -26.60 -11.68 3.35
N ASP A 234 -27.27 -12.60 4.03
CA ASP A 234 -26.60 -13.71 4.71
C ASP A 234 -25.99 -14.73 3.72
N ASP A 235 -26.54 -14.83 2.54
CA ASP A 235 -26.09 -15.69 1.45
C ASP A 235 -25.11 -15.02 0.48
N ALA A 236 -24.82 -13.72 0.64
CA ALA A 236 -23.94 -12.96 -0.24
C ALA A 236 -22.57 -13.63 -0.39
N LEU A 237 -22.04 -13.68 -1.62
CA LEU A 237 -20.77 -14.35 -1.94
C LEU A 237 -19.58 -13.76 -1.15
N VAL A 238 -19.61 -12.47 -0.82
CA VAL A 238 -18.57 -11.82 -0.03
C VAL A 238 -18.41 -12.41 1.36
N ARG A 239 -19.45 -13.04 1.94
CA ARG A 239 -19.34 -13.71 3.25
C ARG A 239 -18.52 -15.00 3.22
N ARG A 240 -18.26 -15.52 2.02
CA ARG A 240 -17.39 -16.69 1.79
C ARG A 240 -15.95 -16.28 1.48
N HIS A 241 -15.65 -14.97 1.60
CA HIS A 241 -14.30 -14.46 1.38
C HIS A 241 -13.32 -15.04 2.43
N PRO A 242 -12.06 -15.40 2.06
CA PRO A 242 -11.09 -15.97 3.00
C PRO A 242 -10.70 -15.04 4.16
N LEU A 243 -10.89 -13.73 3.99
CA LEU A 243 -10.65 -12.73 5.04
C LEU A 243 -11.97 -12.17 5.55
N PRO A 244 -12.02 -11.69 6.82
CA PRO A 244 -13.24 -11.16 7.43
C PRO A 244 -13.74 -9.91 6.69
N LEU A 245 -15.07 -9.82 6.55
CA LEU A 245 -15.76 -8.68 5.98
C LEU A 245 -15.85 -7.53 6.99
N LEU A 246 -15.41 -6.33 6.59
CA LEU A 246 -15.71 -5.09 7.29
C LEU A 246 -16.91 -4.39 6.62
N HIS A 247 -17.99 -4.18 7.36
CA HIS A 247 -19.16 -3.42 6.91
C HIS A 247 -19.28 -2.12 7.71
N ARG A 248 -19.40 -0.98 7.00
CA ARG A 248 -19.53 0.38 7.59
C ARG A 248 -20.59 1.18 6.83
N ASP A 249 -21.23 2.15 7.50
CA ASP A 249 -22.25 3.03 6.91
C ASP A 249 -21.73 3.94 5.78
N GLY A 250 -20.44 4.26 5.79
CA GLY A 250 -19.78 5.06 4.74
C GLY A 250 -19.88 6.58 4.95
N GLU A 251 -20.35 7.04 6.09
CA GLU A 251 -20.49 8.48 6.37
C GLU A 251 -19.15 9.14 6.69
N ASN A 252 -18.26 8.46 7.40
CA ASN A 252 -16.95 8.98 7.81
C ASN A 252 -15.79 8.24 7.11
N LEU A 253 -15.40 8.71 5.92
CA LEU A 253 -14.29 8.09 5.17
C LEU A 253 -12.91 8.50 5.70
N GLY A 254 -12.68 9.78 5.99
CA GLY A 254 -11.34 10.31 6.32
C GLY A 254 -11.31 11.45 7.32
N GLY A 255 -12.46 11.91 7.81
CA GLY A 255 -12.53 13.00 8.80
C GLY A 255 -12.28 12.51 10.23
N GLU A 256 -11.84 13.41 11.11
CA GLU A 256 -11.87 13.17 12.55
C GLU A 256 -13.30 13.39 13.07
N SER A 257 -13.84 12.37 13.74
CA SER A 257 -15.13 12.45 14.44
C SER A 257 -14.89 12.13 15.92
N ALA A 258 -15.52 12.89 16.80
CA ALA A 258 -15.38 12.67 18.25
C ALA A 258 -15.90 11.31 18.71
N ASN A 259 -16.79 10.67 17.95
CA ASN A 259 -17.50 9.46 18.39
C ASN A 259 -17.03 8.17 17.72
N GLU A 260 -16.44 8.24 16.51
CA GLU A 260 -15.96 7.06 15.79
C GLU A 260 -14.73 7.38 14.93
N PRO A 261 -13.75 6.46 14.87
CA PRO A 261 -12.61 6.61 13.97
C PRO A 261 -13.09 6.59 12.51
N SER A 262 -12.44 7.38 11.66
CA SER A 262 -12.69 7.32 10.23
C SER A 262 -12.37 5.95 9.65
N LEU A 263 -12.93 5.63 8.49
CA LEU A 263 -12.58 4.40 7.77
C LEU A 263 -11.06 4.30 7.55
N MET A 264 -10.41 5.39 7.15
CA MET A 264 -8.96 5.40 6.91
C MET A 264 -8.16 5.14 8.18
N THR A 265 -8.56 5.71 9.32
CA THR A 265 -7.94 5.46 10.62
C THR A 265 -8.09 3.99 11.01
N GLN A 266 -9.29 3.44 10.93
CA GLN A 266 -9.55 2.03 11.24
C GLN A 266 -8.74 1.08 10.35
N LEU A 267 -8.69 1.33 9.04
CA LEU A 267 -7.91 0.51 8.11
C LEU A 267 -6.42 0.59 8.42
N ARG A 268 -5.91 1.78 8.77
CA ARG A 268 -4.52 1.94 9.20
C ARG A 268 -4.22 1.12 10.47
N GLU A 269 -5.08 1.17 11.47
CA GLU A 269 -4.93 0.39 12.71
C GLU A 269 -4.93 -1.12 12.47
N LEU A 270 -5.67 -1.59 11.45
CA LEU A 270 -5.65 -2.98 10.99
C LEU A 270 -4.39 -3.33 10.16
N GLY A 271 -3.48 -2.36 9.93
CA GLY A 271 -2.25 -2.57 9.18
C GLY A 271 -2.40 -2.50 7.67
N VAL A 272 -3.55 -2.03 7.17
CA VAL A 272 -3.78 -1.80 5.74
C VAL A 272 -2.89 -0.66 5.26
N GLN A 273 -2.14 -0.90 4.18
CA GLN A 273 -1.28 0.09 3.54
C GLN A 273 -1.85 0.56 2.21
N ARG A 274 -2.54 -0.33 1.47
CA ARG A 274 -3.10 -0.06 0.14
C ARG A 274 -4.58 -0.42 0.10
N VAL A 275 -5.41 0.58 -0.21
CA VAL A 275 -6.86 0.43 -0.40
C VAL A 275 -7.18 0.50 -1.89
N PHE A 276 -7.92 -0.47 -2.39
CA PHE A 276 -8.41 -0.52 -3.76
C PHE A 276 -9.93 -0.29 -3.78
N VAL A 277 -10.36 0.88 -4.23
CA VAL A 277 -11.77 1.25 -4.30
C VAL A 277 -12.33 0.84 -5.66
N GLU A 278 -13.18 -0.15 -5.67
CA GLU A 278 -13.94 -0.63 -6.85
C GLU A 278 -15.44 -0.38 -6.73
N GLY A 279 -15.80 0.63 -5.98
CA GLY A 279 -17.19 1.00 -5.80
C GLY A 279 -17.83 1.47 -7.13
N GLY A 280 -19.16 1.37 -7.20
CA GLY A 280 -19.91 2.06 -8.25
C GLY A 280 -19.70 3.58 -8.20
N PRO A 281 -20.30 4.34 -9.13
CA PRO A 281 -20.06 5.78 -9.27
C PRO A 281 -20.16 6.58 -7.96
N THR A 282 -21.04 6.16 -7.05
CA THR A 282 -21.25 6.84 -5.75
C THR A 282 -20.03 6.76 -4.84
N ILE A 283 -19.47 5.57 -4.67
CA ILE A 283 -18.31 5.35 -3.78
C ILE A 283 -17.04 5.96 -4.38
N ALA A 284 -16.79 5.74 -5.69
CA ALA A 284 -15.66 6.35 -6.38
C ALA A 284 -15.69 7.88 -6.24
N SER A 285 -16.85 8.51 -6.48
CA SER A 285 -17.00 9.95 -6.33
C SER A 285 -16.87 10.43 -4.89
N ALA A 286 -17.30 9.65 -3.90
CA ALA A 286 -17.15 10.00 -2.49
C ALA A 286 -15.67 10.09 -2.08
N PHE A 287 -14.86 9.10 -2.46
CA PHE A 287 -13.41 9.12 -2.19
C PHE A 287 -12.71 10.28 -2.91
N ILE A 288 -13.06 10.55 -4.17
CA ILE A 288 -12.50 11.68 -4.93
C ILE A 288 -12.89 13.01 -4.29
N ARG A 289 -14.17 13.20 -3.90
CA ARG A 289 -14.63 14.43 -3.22
C ARG A 289 -13.93 14.67 -1.91
N ALA A 290 -13.74 13.61 -1.13
CA ALA A 290 -13.05 13.66 0.16
C ALA A 290 -11.53 13.93 0.04
N GLY A 291 -10.98 14.02 -1.18
CA GLY A 291 -9.54 14.20 -1.39
C GLY A 291 -8.70 12.98 -0.96
N LEU A 292 -9.32 11.79 -0.89
CA LEU A 292 -8.67 10.57 -0.43
C LEU A 292 -8.05 9.75 -1.57
N ALA A 293 -8.40 10.02 -2.83
CA ALA A 293 -7.83 9.32 -3.98
C ALA A 293 -6.39 9.78 -4.22
N ASP A 294 -5.43 8.87 -4.11
CA ASP A 294 -4.00 9.12 -4.41
C ASP A 294 -3.67 8.70 -5.84
N GLU A 295 -4.34 7.66 -6.32
CA GLU A 295 -4.22 7.13 -7.67
C GLU A 295 -5.60 6.86 -8.27
N ILE A 296 -5.71 7.09 -9.57
CA ILE A 296 -6.93 6.86 -10.35
C ILE A 296 -6.62 5.90 -11.48
N LEU A 297 -7.47 4.88 -11.63
CA LEU A 297 -7.44 3.91 -12.70
C LEU A 297 -8.76 3.99 -13.48
N ALA A 298 -8.72 4.62 -14.65
CA ALA A 298 -9.86 4.68 -15.55
C ALA A 298 -9.71 3.64 -16.67
N TYR A 299 -10.53 2.59 -16.64
CA TYR A 299 -10.62 1.61 -17.72
C TYR A 299 -11.68 2.07 -18.71
N ILE A 300 -11.30 2.28 -19.95
CA ILE A 300 -12.16 2.82 -21.01
C ILE A 300 -12.31 1.78 -22.09
N ALA A 301 -13.53 1.27 -22.25
CA ALA A 301 -13.85 0.38 -23.36
C ALA A 301 -14.19 1.18 -24.62
N PRO A 302 -13.77 0.72 -25.82
CA PRO A 302 -14.08 1.38 -27.10
C PRO A 302 -15.52 1.09 -27.55
N THR A 303 -16.48 1.39 -26.67
CA THR A 303 -17.92 1.20 -26.90
C THR A 303 -18.68 2.45 -26.54
N LEU A 304 -19.87 2.62 -27.13
CA LEU A 304 -20.79 3.71 -26.88
C LEU A 304 -22.09 3.14 -26.29
N ILE A 305 -22.55 3.70 -25.18
CA ILE A 305 -23.79 3.29 -24.51
C ILE A 305 -24.88 4.36 -24.67
N GLY A 306 -24.50 5.64 -24.64
CA GLY A 306 -25.44 6.76 -24.74
C GLY A 306 -26.22 7.03 -23.44
N SER A 307 -27.21 7.89 -23.56
CA SER A 307 -28.16 8.24 -22.50
C SER A 307 -29.49 7.55 -22.72
N GLY A 308 -30.16 7.15 -21.64
CA GLY A 308 -31.52 6.63 -21.72
C GLY A 308 -32.53 7.71 -22.12
N THR A 309 -33.65 7.30 -22.70
CA THR A 309 -34.72 8.20 -23.18
C THR A 309 -35.44 8.95 -22.05
N ALA A 310 -35.31 8.52 -20.80
CA ALA A 310 -35.98 9.08 -19.62
C ALA A 310 -35.03 9.81 -18.65
N GLY A 311 -33.79 10.14 -19.08
CA GLY A 311 -32.80 10.75 -18.18
C GLY A 311 -32.15 9.76 -17.23
N ASP A 312 -32.27 8.46 -17.50
CA ASP A 312 -31.61 7.38 -16.73
C ASP A 312 -30.12 7.27 -17.08
N ASP A 313 -29.43 8.38 -16.90
CA ASP A 313 -27.99 8.44 -17.10
C ASP A 313 -27.25 7.61 -16.05
N ARG A 314 -26.34 6.76 -16.51
CA ARG A 314 -25.46 5.95 -15.67
C ARG A 314 -23.98 6.39 -15.83
N PRO A 315 -23.65 7.62 -15.43
CA PRO A 315 -22.28 8.12 -15.59
C PRO A 315 -21.29 7.34 -14.73
N ALA A 316 -20.04 7.27 -15.18
CA ALA A 316 -18.97 6.60 -14.47
C ALA A 316 -18.64 7.23 -13.11
N LEU A 317 -18.90 8.53 -12.97
CA LEU A 317 -18.78 9.26 -11.71
C LEU A 317 -20.06 10.07 -11.43
N ARG A 318 -20.42 10.21 -10.16
CA ARG A 318 -21.46 11.14 -9.69
C ARG A 318 -20.87 12.55 -9.54
N SER A 319 -21.70 13.52 -9.14
CA SER A 319 -21.22 14.88 -8.90
C SER A 319 -19.97 14.89 -7.99
N LEU A 320 -18.94 15.61 -8.42
CA LEU A 320 -17.72 15.86 -7.67
C LEU A 320 -17.73 17.23 -6.97
N GLY A 321 -18.87 17.95 -6.99
CA GLY A 321 -18.98 19.32 -6.47
C GLY A 321 -18.33 20.36 -7.38
N VAL A 322 -18.12 20.03 -8.67
CA VAL A 322 -17.62 20.96 -9.69
C VAL A 322 -18.82 21.68 -10.31
N GLU A 323 -18.88 23.00 -10.11
CA GLU A 323 -19.97 23.84 -10.66
C GLU A 323 -19.51 24.62 -11.90
N THR A 324 -18.23 25.00 -11.93
CA THR A 324 -17.64 25.72 -13.05
C THR A 324 -16.38 25.00 -13.57
N ILE A 325 -15.96 25.33 -14.79
CA ILE A 325 -14.76 24.73 -15.38
C ILE A 325 -13.48 25.07 -14.59
N THR A 326 -13.49 26.18 -13.86
CA THR A 326 -12.38 26.58 -12.97
C THR A 326 -12.25 25.68 -11.76
N ASP A 327 -13.33 25.06 -11.30
CA ASP A 327 -13.37 24.14 -10.15
C ASP A 327 -12.96 22.70 -10.53
N GLN A 328 -12.63 22.47 -11.79
CA GLN A 328 -12.27 21.14 -12.29
C GLN A 328 -11.13 20.50 -11.47
N ARG A 329 -11.27 19.23 -11.18
CA ARG A 329 -10.21 18.45 -10.51
C ARG A 329 -9.21 17.97 -11.54
N ARG A 330 -8.04 18.62 -11.60
CA ARG A 330 -6.99 18.28 -12.55
C ARG A 330 -6.25 17.03 -12.12
N LEU A 331 -5.90 16.20 -13.10
CA LEU A 331 -5.12 14.98 -12.92
C LEU A 331 -3.82 15.09 -13.72
N ARG A 332 -2.78 14.41 -13.22
CA ARG A 332 -1.54 14.16 -13.97
C ARG A 332 -1.56 12.71 -14.43
N VAL A 333 -1.59 12.50 -15.73
CA VAL A 333 -1.48 11.17 -16.33
C VAL A 333 -0.07 10.63 -16.08
N ARG A 334 0.01 9.40 -15.58
CA ARG A 334 1.24 8.64 -15.32
C ARG A 334 1.56 7.70 -16.48
N SER A 335 0.54 6.93 -16.90
CA SER A 335 0.63 6.06 -18.08
C SER A 335 -0.72 5.95 -18.77
N VAL A 336 -0.66 5.56 -20.06
CA VAL A 336 -1.80 5.09 -20.84
C VAL A 336 -1.38 3.75 -21.44
N GLU A 337 -2.16 2.72 -21.17
CA GLU A 337 -1.86 1.34 -21.55
C GLU A 337 -3.01 0.74 -22.34
N THR A 338 -2.71 -0.11 -23.31
CA THR A 338 -3.72 -0.87 -24.06
C THR A 338 -3.84 -2.27 -23.45
N LEU A 339 -5.06 -2.66 -23.08
CA LEU A 339 -5.38 -3.97 -22.45
C LEU A 339 -6.37 -4.74 -23.34
N GLY A 340 -5.88 -5.41 -24.37
CA GLY A 340 -6.71 -5.88 -25.48
C GLY A 340 -7.19 -4.68 -26.27
N ASP A 341 -8.51 -4.51 -26.41
CA ASP A 341 -9.10 -3.35 -27.08
C ASP A 341 -9.36 -2.18 -26.11
N ASP A 342 -9.29 -2.39 -24.79
CA ASP A 342 -9.54 -1.37 -23.78
C ASP A 342 -8.31 -0.49 -23.55
N LEU A 343 -8.53 0.72 -23.05
CA LEU A 343 -7.50 1.63 -22.57
C LEU A 343 -7.54 1.71 -21.04
N LEU A 344 -6.38 1.66 -20.42
CA LEU A 344 -6.18 2.01 -19.02
C LEU A 344 -5.44 3.34 -18.93
N ILE A 345 -6.06 4.32 -18.27
CA ILE A 345 -5.40 5.56 -17.88
C ILE A 345 -5.07 5.47 -16.39
N VAL A 346 -3.77 5.55 -16.08
CA VAL A 346 -3.28 5.69 -14.71
C VAL A 346 -2.95 7.16 -14.46
N ALA A 347 -3.57 7.74 -13.45
CA ALA A 347 -3.38 9.15 -13.12
C ALA A 347 -3.31 9.38 -11.62
N SER A 348 -2.77 10.52 -11.21
CA SER A 348 -2.81 11.02 -9.83
C SER A 348 -3.42 12.41 -9.78
N PRO A 349 -4.05 12.82 -8.66
CA PRO A 349 -4.46 14.21 -8.47
C PRO A 349 -3.27 15.15 -8.71
N ALA A 350 -3.49 16.20 -9.47
CA ALA A 350 -2.48 17.25 -9.62
C ALA A 350 -2.38 18.04 -8.30
N PRO A 351 -1.18 18.48 -7.89
CA PRO A 351 -1.07 19.39 -6.78
C PRO A 351 -1.91 20.66 -7.06
N PRO A 352 -2.45 21.31 -6.02
CA PRO A 352 -3.14 22.59 -6.22
C PRO A 352 -2.19 23.54 -6.95
N THR A 353 -2.64 24.09 -8.06
CA THR A 353 -1.90 25.15 -8.76
C THR A 353 -1.87 26.35 -7.84
N SER A 354 -0.68 26.76 -7.38
CA SER A 354 -0.52 28.08 -6.80
C SER A 354 -1.06 29.10 -7.82
N PRO A 355 -1.86 30.10 -7.42
CA PRO A 355 -2.27 31.15 -8.34
C PRO A 355 -0.98 31.72 -8.95
N SER A 356 -0.83 31.62 -10.27
CA SER A 356 0.24 32.30 -10.97
C SER A 356 0.05 33.80 -10.75
N GLU A 357 0.99 34.43 -10.09
CA GLU A 357 1.17 35.87 -10.18
C GLU A 357 1.50 36.16 -11.66
N GLY A 358 0.57 36.74 -12.38
CA GLY A 358 0.84 37.26 -13.72
C GLY A 358 -0.17 36.83 -14.78
N ASP A 359 -1.32 37.44 -14.78
CA ASP A 359 -1.99 37.97 -15.98
C ASP A 359 -2.79 39.20 -15.51
N ALA A 360 -2.09 40.31 -15.43
CA ALA A 360 -2.65 41.64 -15.38
C ALA A 360 -2.40 42.34 -16.71
#